data_4742dd64a48131fd4acb12459d88fe11
#
_entry.id   4742dd64a48131fd4acb12459d88fe11
#
_cell.length_a   1.000
_cell.length_b   1.000
_cell.length_c   1.000
_cell.angle_alpha   90.00
_cell.angle_beta   90.00
_cell.angle_gamma   90.00
#
_symmetry.space_group_name_H-M   'P 1'
#
loop_
_entity.id
_entity.type
_entity.pdbx_description
1 polymer ?
#
loop_
_entity_poly.entity_id
_entity_poly.type
_entity_poly.pdbx_seq_one_letter_code
_entity_poly.pdbx_strand_id
1 'polypeptide(L)'
;VALVPTPRVARLSRPQWSNAVRHLLQLTDIAEIDSGVTGDALIGFDNEAESLFVTEQLREQLADAAEKLANKVTGDAAALARLVPPTAPSDAAGRARAFITTFGQRAFRRPLTDAELTTHEGLFEQASTLYPGVDAFAGGASLVIQ
;
A
#
# COMPACT_ATOMS: atom_id res chain seq x y z
N VAL A 1 27.18 22.05 22.50
CA VAL A 1 26.70 20.72 22.05
C VAL A 1 25.69 20.99 20.95
N ALA A 2 26.06 20.70 19.68
CA ALA A 2 25.15 20.82 18.57
C ALA A 2 24.11 19.68 18.68
N LEU A 3 22.83 20.02 18.84
CA LEU A 3 21.74 19.07 18.79
C LEU A 3 21.65 18.58 17.33
N VAL A 4 21.97 17.32 17.10
CA VAL A 4 21.73 16.66 15.82
C VAL A 4 20.20 16.52 15.72
N PRO A 5 19.55 17.16 14.75
CA PRO A 5 18.12 17.00 14.57
C PRO A 5 17.85 15.53 14.20
N THR A 6 17.20 14.80 15.10
CA THR A 6 16.68 13.48 14.78
C THR A 6 15.57 13.67 13.74
N PRO A 7 15.66 13.12 12.52
CA PRO A 7 14.60 13.24 11.54
C PRO A 7 13.37 12.51 12.10
N ARG A 8 12.39 13.26 12.60
CA ARG A 8 11.10 12.70 12.97
C ARG A 8 10.33 12.45 11.66
N VAL A 9 10.12 11.21 11.34
CA VAL A 9 9.19 10.83 10.27
C VAL A 9 7.79 11.01 10.82
N ALA A 10 7.14 12.10 10.43
CA ALA A 10 5.76 12.32 10.80
C ALA A 10 4.86 11.32 10.06
N ARG A 11 3.91 10.72 10.76
CA ARG A 11 2.83 9.94 10.17
C ARG A 11 1.96 10.85 9.27
N LEU A 12 1.42 10.31 8.20
CA LEU A 12 0.40 11.01 7.43
C LEU A 12 -0.84 11.25 8.29
N SER A 13 -1.45 12.42 8.19
CA SER A 13 -2.80 12.63 8.72
C SER A 13 -3.80 11.77 7.96
N ARG A 14 -4.98 11.52 8.54
CA ARG A 14 -6.01 10.71 7.87
C ARG A 14 -6.36 11.21 6.46
N PRO A 15 -6.63 12.52 6.22
CA PRO A 15 -6.90 13.01 4.88
C PRO A 15 -5.72 12.81 3.91
N GLN A 16 -4.48 12.96 4.39
CA GLN A 16 -3.28 12.71 3.59
C GLN A 16 -3.15 11.23 3.24
N TRP A 17 -3.41 10.32 4.20
CA TRP A 17 -3.43 8.89 3.98
C TRP A 17 -4.47 8.50 2.94
N SER A 18 -5.73 8.92 3.09
CA SER A 18 -6.81 8.65 2.15
C SER A 18 -6.47 9.10 0.73
N ASN A 19 -5.94 10.30 0.59
CA ASN A 19 -5.51 10.82 -0.71
C ASN A 19 -4.34 10.01 -1.29
N ALA A 20 -3.34 9.68 -0.47
CA ALA A 20 -2.19 8.89 -0.90
C ALA A 20 -2.62 7.50 -1.40
N VAL A 21 -3.50 6.81 -0.66
CA VAL A 21 -4.03 5.50 -1.03
C VAL A 21 -4.86 5.56 -2.31
N ARG A 22 -5.76 6.53 -2.44
CA ARG A 22 -6.55 6.72 -3.67
C ARG A 22 -5.65 6.90 -4.89
N HIS A 23 -4.63 7.74 -4.78
CA HIS A 23 -3.66 7.95 -5.84
C HIS A 23 -2.81 6.71 -6.15
N LEU A 24 -2.32 6.03 -5.10
CA LEU A 24 -1.49 4.84 -5.25
C LEU A 24 -2.23 3.73 -5.97
N LEU A 25 -3.46 3.43 -5.53
CA LEU A 25 -4.30 2.36 -6.05
C LEU A 25 -5.18 2.77 -7.23
N GLN A 26 -5.14 4.04 -7.65
CA GLN A 26 -5.95 4.62 -8.73
C GLN A 26 -7.46 4.34 -8.54
N LEU A 27 -7.91 4.43 -7.29
CA LEU A 27 -9.31 4.28 -6.92
C LEU A 27 -10.03 5.63 -6.90
N THR A 28 -11.26 5.66 -7.39
CA THR A 28 -12.10 6.85 -7.36
C THR A 28 -12.81 7.03 -6.03
N ASP A 29 -13.18 5.91 -5.41
CA ASP A 29 -13.92 5.90 -4.15
C ASP A 29 -13.37 4.86 -3.17
N ILE A 30 -13.06 5.30 -1.96
CA ILE A 30 -12.64 4.51 -0.81
C ILE A 30 -13.43 4.88 0.46
N ALA A 31 -14.54 5.60 0.33
CA ALA A 31 -15.25 6.18 1.48
C ALA A 31 -15.64 5.15 2.54
N GLU A 32 -16.10 3.99 2.13
CA GLU A 32 -16.47 2.90 3.05
C GLU A 32 -15.26 2.40 3.85
N ILE A 33 -14.10 2.24 3.20
CA ILE A 33 -12.87 1.77 3.84
C ILE A 33 -12.25 2.88 4.69
N ASP A 34 -12.24 4.11 4.17
CA ASP A 34 -11.76 5.29 4.88
C ASP A 34 -12.53 5.53 6.19
N SER A 35 -13.84 5.31 6.20
CA SER A 35 -14.66 5.47 7.40
C SER A 35 -14.28 4.53 8.55
N GLY A 36 -13.62 3.41 8.26
CA GLY A 36 -13.10 2.45 9.24
C GLY A 36 -11.82 2.91 9.94
N VAL A 37 -11.15 3.93 9.42
CA VAL A 37 -9.93 4.49 10.03
C VAL A 37 -10.27 5.66 10.93
N THR A 38 -9.90 5.59 12.19
CA THR A 38 -10.17 6.66 13.16
C THR A 38 -9.50 7.98 12.73
N GLY A 39 -10.25 9.08 12.84
CA GLY A 39 -9.74 10.42 12.58
C GLY A 39 -8.68 10.84 13.59
N ASP A 40 -7.82 11.75 13.17
CA ASP A 40 -6.82 12.35 14.04
C ASP A 40 -7.47 13.31 15.04
N ALA A 41 -6.91 13.38 16.26
CA ALA A 41 -7.30 14.43 17.20
C ALA A 41 -6.86 15.78 16.63
N LEU A 42 -7.80 16.71 16.52
CA LEU A 42 -7.51 18.08 16.08
C LEU A 42 -6.95 18.87 17.26
N ILE A 43 -5.63 18.93 17.36
CA ILE A 43 -4.90 19.80 18.28
C ILE A 43 -4.09 20.76 17.43
N GLY A 44 -4.61 21.96 17.18
CA GLY A 44 -3.95 22.91 16.29
C GLY A 44 -4.18 22.61 14.80
N PHE A 45 -3.11 22.35 14.04
CA PHE A 45 -3.17 21.95 12.64
C PHE A 45 -3.25 20.43 12.51
N ASP A 46 -3.93 19.95 11.47
CA ASP A 46 -4.14 18.51 11.20
C ASP A 46 -2.86 17.72 10.87
N ASN A 47 -1.74 18.41 10.66
CA ASN A 47 -0.42 17.84 10.34
C ASN A 47 0.62 18.04 11.45
N GLU A 48 0.19 18.34 12.68
CA GLU A 48 1.13 18.51 13.80
C GLU A 48 1.75 17.17 14.18
N ALA A 49 3.05 17.02 13.86
CA ALA A 49 3.77 15.76 14.01
C ALA A 49 3.80 15.24 15.47
N GLU A 50 3.67 16.13 16.45
CA GLU A 50 3.66 15.78 17.88
C GLU A 50 2.34 15.12 18.33
N SER A 51 1.24 15.36 17.59
CA SER A 51 -0.08 14.78 17.86
C SER A 51 -0.37 13.51 17.05
N LEU A 52 0.42 13.23 16.01
CA LEU A 52 0.20 12.11 15.11
C LEU A 52 0.89 10.82 15.61
N PHE A 53 0.32 10.19 16.61
CA PHE A 53 0.80 8.90 17.12
C PHE A 53 0.19 7.72 16.37
N VAL A 54 0.94 6.62 16.28
CA VAL A 54 0.42 5.32 15.84
C VAL A 54 0.05 4.53 17.08
N THR A 55 -1.25 4.49 17.40
CA THR A 55 -1.80 3.62 18.45
C THR A 55 -1.96 2.20 17.93
N GLU A 56 -2.07 1.22 18.83
CA GLU A 56 -2.37 -0.17 18.44
C GLU A 56 -3.68 -0.27 17.67
N GLN A 57 -4.72 0.43 18.13
CA GLN A 57 -5.99 0.49 17.42
C GLN A 57 -5.86 1.04 16.01
N LEU A 58 -5.09 2.12 15.82
CA LEU A 58 -4.86 2.67 14.48
C LEU A 58 -4.08 1.69 13.59
N ARG A 59 -3.11 0.98 14.14
CA ARG A 59 -2.35 -0.05 13.44
C ARG A 59 -3.28 -1.16 12.92
N GLU A 60 -4.18 -1.67 13.78
CA GLU A 60 -5.16 -2.67 13.40
C GLU A 60 -6.12 -2.17 12.32
N GLN A 61 -6.63 -0.94 12.47
CA GLN A 61 -7.52 -0.33 11.48
C GLN A 61 -6.84 -0.12 10.12
N LEU A 62 -5.56 0.26 10.11
CA LEU A 62 -4.79 0.41 8.86
C LEU A 62 -4.53 -0.95 8.21
N ALA A 63 -4.27 -2.01 8.99
CA ALA A 63 -4.10 -3.36 8.46
C ALA A 63 -5.42 -3.87 7.83
N ASP A 64 -6.55 -3.71 8.52
CA ASP A 64 -7.88 -4.06 8.01
C ASP A 64 -8.24 -3.24 6.73
N ALA A 65 -7.91 -1.96 6.73
CA ALA A 65 -8.11 -1.12 5.55
C ALA A 65 -7.23 -1.56 4.38
N ALA A 66 -5.97 -1.95 4.62
CA ALA A 66 -5.06 -2.45 3.60
C ALA A 66 -5.58 -3.73 2.95
N GLU A 67 -6.08 -4.69 3.75
CA GLU A 67 -6.71 -5.91 3.25
C GLU A 67 -7.94 -5.62 2.39
N LYS A 68 -8.84 -4.77 2.87
CA LYS A 68 -10.05 -4.38 2.12
C LYS A 68 -9.72 -3.67 0.82
N LEU A 69 -8.72 -2.79 0.82
CA LEU A 69 -8.25 -2.08 -0.38
C LEU A 69 -7.61 -3.04 -1.38
N ALA A 70 -6.80 -3.98 -0.91
CA ALA A 70 -6.21 -5.01 -1.74
C ALA A 70 -7.30 -5.86 -2.41
N ASN A 71 -8.27 -6.34 -1.64
CA ASN A 71 -9.40 -7.11 -2.15
C ASN A 71 -10.25 -6.31 -3.15
N LYS A 72 -10.49 -5.03 -2.90
CA LYS A 72 -11.23 -4.15 -3.81
C LYS A 72 -10.53 -4.01 -5.16
N VAL A 73 -9.20 -3.83 -5.16
CA VAL A 73 -8.42 -3.67 -6.39
C VAL A 73 -8.28 -5.00 -7.14
N THR A 74 -7.95 -6.08 -6.43
CA THR A 74 -7.68 -7.37 -7.06
C THR A 74 -8.95 -8.12 -7.47
N GLY A 75 -10.09 -7.78 -6.87
CA GLY A 75 -11.41 -8.26 -7.27
C GLY A 75 -11.97 -7.60 -8.54
N ASP A 76 -11.39 -6.49 -8.97
CA ASP A 76 -11.72 -5.81 -10.24
C ASP A 76 -10.53 -5.91 -11.21
N ALA A 77 -10.66 -6.74 -12.25
CA ALA A 77 -9.60 -6.94 -13.23
C ALA A 77 -9.18 -5.64 -13.94
N ALA A 78 -10.09 -4.70 -14.15
CA ALA A 78 -9.78 -3.41 -14.77
C ALA A 78 -9.01 -2.50 -13.79
N ALA A 79 -9.34 -2.53 -12.50
CA ALA A 79 -8.60 -1.82 -11.47
C ALA A 79 -7.17 -2.36 -11.34
N LEU A 80 -7.02 -3.68 -11.24
CA LEU A 80 -5.73 -4.33 -11.16
C LEU A 80 -4.87 -4.06 -12.40
N ALA A 81 -5.47 -4.10 -13.59
CA ALA A 81 -4.75 -3.83 -14.85
C ALA A 81 -4.16 -2.43 -14.90
N ARG A 82 -4.80 -1.43 -14.29
CA ARG A 82 -4.26 -0.06 -14.22
C ARG A 82 -2.97 0.06 -13.39
N LEU A 83 -2.76 -0.86 -12.46
CA LEU A 83 -1.55 -0.88 -11.63
C LEU A 83 -0.34 -1.56 -12.30
N VAL A 84 -0.60 -2.34 -13.35
CA VAL A 84 0.44 -3.01 -14.14
C VAL A 84 0.92 -2.06 -15.25
N PRO A 85 2.23 -1.80 -15.38
CA PRO A 85 2.72 -0.96 -16.46
C PRO A 85 2.41 -1.59 -17.83
N PRO A 86 2.02 -0.80 -18.85
CA PRO A 86 1.67 -1.32 -20.16
C PRO A 86 2.85 -1.99 -20.90
N THR A 87 4.08 -1.72 -20.45
CA THR A 87 5.31 -2.32 -20.96
C THR A 87 5.71 -3.60 -20.22
N ALA A 88 4.86 -4.09 -19.29
CA ALA A 88 5.17 -5.31 -18.56
C ALA A 88 5.31 -6.50 -19.50
N PRO A 89 6.28 -7.40 -19.27
CA PRO A 89 6.39 -8.67 -20.00
C PRO A 89 5.10 -9.50 -19.92
N SER A 90 4.88 -10.34 -20.90
CA SER A 90 3.69 -11.22 -20.94
C SER A 90 3.85 -12.48 -20.09
N ASP A 91 5.09 -12.87 -19.76
CA ASP A 91 5.34 -13.99 -18.87
C ASP A 91 5.00 -13.64 -17.41
N ALA A 92 4.62 -14.65 -16.63
CA ALA A 92 4.10 -14.45 -15.27
C ALA A 92 5.12 -13.78 -14.33
N ALA A 93 6.37 -14.22 -14.37
CA ALA A 93 7.42 -13.71 -13.50
C ALA A 93 7.80 -12.25 -13.86
N GLY A 94 7.99 -11.98 -15.14
CA GLY A 94 8.29 -10.65 -15.63
C GLY A 94 7.15 -9.65 -15.35
N ARG A 95 5.90 -10.10 -15.52
CA ARG A 95 4.72 -9.28 -15.20
C ARG A 95 4.63 -8.98 -13.71
N ALA A 96 4.86 -9.96 -12.84
CA ALA A 96 4.88 -9.78 -11.39
C ALA A 96 5.98 -8.79 -10.97
N ARG A 97 7.20 -8.98 -11.46
CA ARG A 97 8.34 -8.09 -11.19
C ARG A 97 8.07 -6.66 -11.66
N ALA A 98 7.50 -6.48 -12.85
CA ALA A 98 7.15 -5.15 -13.37
C ALA A 98 6.10 -4.45 -12.51
N PHE A 99 5.07 -5.18 -12.05
CA PHE A 99 4.07 -4.67 -11.10
C PHE A 99 4.74 -4.27 -9.78
N ILE A 100 5.49 -5.18 -9.13
CA ILE A 100 6.15 -4.93 -7.84
C ILE A 100 7.07 -3.70 -7.92
N THR A 101 7.89 -3.62 -8.97
CA THR A 101 8.81 -2.49 -9.16
C THR A 101 8.07 -1.16 -9.29
N THR A 102 7.05 -1.12 -10.15
CA THR A 102 6.32 0.13 -10.43
C THR A 102 5.45 0.54 -9.25
N PHE A 103 4.72 -0.40 -8.66
CA PHE A 103 3.87 -0.16 -7.51
C PHE A 103 4.70 0.23 -6.28
N GLY A 104 5.77 -0.52 -5.99
CA GLY A 104 6.66 -0.23 -4.87
C GLY A 104 7.37 1.11 -5.00
N GLN A 105 7.84 1.48 -6.20
CA GLN A 105 8.42 2.81 -6.42
C GLN A 105 7.43 3.94 -6.10
N ARG A 106 6.17 3.76 -6.44
CA ARG A 106 5.11 4.74 -6.13
C ARG A 106 4.77 4.77 -4.64
N ALA A 107 4.68 3.60 -3.99
CA ALA A 107 4.37 3.46 -2.58
C ALA A 107 5.48 4.05 -1.69
N PHE A 108 6.72 3.67 -1.94
CA PHE A 108 7.90 4.13 -1.18
C PHE A 108 8.43 5.49 -1.65
N ARG A 109 7.93 6.03 -2.77
CA ARG A 109 8.40 7.27 -3.41
C ARG A 109 9.91 7.27 -3.72
N ARG A 110 10.48 6.10 -3.91
CA ARG A 110 11.85 5.82 -4.33
C ARG A 110 11.91 4.46 -5.01
N PRO A 111 12.96 4.19 -5.80
CA PRO A 111 13.19 2.83 -6.27
C PRO A 111 13.31 1.84 -5.10
N LEU A 112 12.82 0.62 -5.31
CA LEU A 112 13.06 -0.48 -4.38
C LEU A 112 14.54 -0.88 -4.43
N THR A 113 15.08 -1.27 -3.29
CA THR A 113 16.36 -1.98 -3.24
C THR A 113 16.19 -3.41 -3.73
N ASP A 114 17.29 -4.07 -4.11
CA ASP A 114 17.24 -5.49 -4.54
C ASP A 114 16.68 -6.40 -3.45
N ALA A 115 17.00 -6.13 -2.20
CA ALA A 115 16.49 -6.90 -1.06
C ALA A 115 14.97 -6.73 -0.89
N GLU A 116 14.46 -5.51 -1.01
CA GLU A 116 13.02 -5.22 -0.96
C GLU A 116 12.29 -5.90 -2.13
N LEU A 117 12.85 -5.80 -3.33
CA LEU A 117 12.29 -6.44 -4.51
C LEU A 117 12.20 -7.95 -4.34
N THR A 118 13.29 -8.60 -3.89
CA THR A 118 13.32 -10.04 -3.61
C THR A 118 12.29 -10.45 -2.56
N THR A 119 12.15 -9.64 -1.50
CA THR A 119 11.16 -9.88 -0.44
C THR A 119 9.74 -9.85 -0.99
N HIS A 120 9.40 -8.84 -1.80
CA HIS A 120 8.06 -8.73 -2.38
C HIS A 120 7.79 -9.77 -3.47
N GLU A 121 8.80 -10.18 -4.24
CA GLU A 121 8.69 -11.31 -5.18
C GLU A 121 8.38 -12.61 -4.43
N GLY A 122 9.12 -12.91 -3.35
CA GLY A 122 8.85 -14.08 -2.52
C GLY A 122 7.46 -14.06 -1.87
N LEU A 123 6.99 -12.89 -1.43
CA LEU A 123 5.63 -12.71 -0.92
C LEU A 123 4.59 -12.95 -2.03
N PHE A 124 4.82 -12.42 -3.21
CA PHE A 124 3.94 -12.61 -4.38
C PHE A 124 3.78 -14.11 -4.74
N GLU A 125 4.85 -14.88 -4.71
CA GLU A 125 4.85 -16.31 -5.01
C GLU A 125 4.07 -17.15 -4.00
N GLN A 126 3.99 -16.71 -2.73
CA GLN A 126 3.25 -17.41 -1.67
C GLN A 126 1.73 -17.38 -1.89
N ALA A 127 1.23 -16.51 -2.75
CA ALA A 127 -0.20 -16.34 -2.97
C ALA A 127 -0.90 -17.62 -3.42
N SER A 128 -0.27 -18.43 -4.25
CA SER A 128 -0.82 -19.71 -4.72
C SER A 128 -1.08 -20.71 -3.58
N THR A 129 -0.30 -20.62 -2.50
CA THR A 129 -0.44 -21.44 -1.29
C THR A 129 -1.46 -20.84 -0.33
N LEU A 130 -1.44 -19.51 -0.15
CA LEU A 130 -2.29 -18.81 0.82
C LEU A 130 -3.72 -18.62 0.31
N TYR A 131 -3.89 -18.46 -1.01
CA TYR A 131 -5.19 -18.22 -1.64
C TYR A 131 -5.48 -19.27 -2.73
N PRO A 132 -5.69 -20.56 -2.37
CA PRO A 132 -5.97 -21.60 -3.34
C PRO A 132 -7.27 -21.29 -4.10
N GLY A 133 -7.20 -21.36 -5.44
CA GLY A 133 -8.36 -21.08 -6.32
C GLY A 133 -8.55 -19.62 -6.72
N VAL A 134 -7.74 -18.70 -6.21
CA VAL A 134 -7.66 -17.32 -6.71
C VAL A 134 -6.67 -17.24 -7.87
N ASP A 135 -6.93 -16.34 -8.84
CA ASP A 135 -5.95 -16.06 -9.89
C ASP A 135 -4.59 -15.71 -9.28
N ALA A 136 -3.54 -16.37 -9.74
CA ALA A 136 -2.21 -16.29 -9.14
C ALA A 136 -1.65 -14.86 -9.14
N PHE A 137 -1.94 -14.08 -10.19
CA PHE A 137 -1.50 -12.70 -10.26
C PHE A 137 -2.30 -11.80 -9.30
N ALA A 138 -3.62 -11.97 -9.26
CA ALA A 138 -4.47 -11.23 -8.35
C ALA A 138 -4.12 -11.52 -6.88
N GLY A 139 -3.92 -12.78 -6.53
CA GLY A 139 -3.50 -13.19 -5.19
C GLY A 139 -2.14 -12.60 -4.80
N GLY A 140 -1.15 -12.70 -5.70
CA GLY A 140 0.18 -12.12 -5.48
C GLY A 140 0.14 -10.59 -5.33
N ALA A 141 -0.62 -9.91 -6.17
CA ALA A 141 -0.82 -8.47 -6.08
C ALA A 141 -1.51 -8.07 -4.76
N SER A 142 -2.49 -8.87 -4.29
CA SER A 142 -3.15 -8.64 -3.01
C SER A 142 -2.17 -8.65 -1.85
N LEU A 143 -1.28 -9.65 -1.78
CA LEU A 143 -0.27 -9.76 -0.73
C LEU A 143 0.77 -8.61 -0.76
N VAL A 144 1.08 -8.10 -1.95
CA VAL A 144 2.04 -6.97 -2.08
C VAL A 144 1.40 -5.64 -1.73
N ILE A 145 0.08 -5.49 -1.90
CA ILE A 145 -0.65 -4.25 -1.58
C ILE A 145 -0.89 -4.13 -0.07
N GLN A 146 -1.06 -5.23 0.63
CA GLN A 146 -1.24 -5.27 2.10
C GLN A 146 0.04 -4.89 2.86
#